data_a4765aa0d520fddacdfe06a1b97df67a
#
_entry.id   a4765aa0d520fddacdfe06a1b97df67a
#
_cell.length_a   1.000
_cell.length_b   1.000
_cell.length_c   1.000
_cell.angle_alpha   90.00
_cell.angle_beta   90.00
_cell.angle_gamma   90.00
#
_symmetry.space_group_name_H-M   'P 1'
#
loop_
_entity.id
_entity.type
_entity.pdbx_description
1 polymer ?
#
loop_
_entity_poly.entity_id
_entity_poly.type
_entity_poly.pdbx_seq_one_letter_code
_entity_poly.pdbx_strand_id
1 'polypeptide(L)'
;MALSLIGSKMATLSGLRSIMEDIAVSTASGPSDWLNLGIGNPASIPEAIAEWRSLTEEALAEDFASASCQYGPSRGSAALVEAITGYFNERYGWSLTPRNVAVGPGSQMLCFTAAALFAGPGRHPGSTATGGTKVILPMAPDYTGYQGLCLHPDGVVGIPAAPVPEGTHRFRYAFGFPALEQRQDIGMLLLSSPGNPTGRAVDASELDALVGLARRRDVPLLLDHAYGEPFPRIAPTLTPPPLDEHVINCFTLSKAGLPGERIAFAIGAERWITPMVSFLANSALHAPQLQQSVVARALTSGRLDRLITQTVVPFYQEHRRLAEKLFEEVLPESVPWRLHSGDGGMFCWFWIDDDRFDDTALYERLKRDRVFIVPGRHFFPDTPANPHRTHCFRVSLSPTTETLTEGIARIANALRP
;
A
#
# COMPACT_ATOMS: atom_id res chain seq x y z
N MET A 1 34.29 -4.09 0.40
CA MET A 1 33.70 -4.25 1.75
C MET A 1 32.81 -5.49 1.74
N ALA A 2 33.01 -6.42 2.67
CA ALA A 2 32.18 -7.62 2.75
C ALA A 2 30.92 -7.31 3.58
N LEU A 3 29.74 -7.37 2.94
CA LEU A 3 28.45 -7.25 3.63
C LEU A 3 28.04 -8.62 4.17
N SER A 4 27.28 -8.65 5.27
CA SER A 4 26.57 -9.85 5.69
C SER A 4 25.52 -10.25 4.66
N LEU A 5 24.96 -11.48 4.71
CA LEU A 5 23.89 -11.90 3.83
C LEU A 5 22.66 -10.96 3.90
N ILE A 6 22.27 -10.59 5.11
CA ILE A 6 21.20 -9.60 5.35
C ILE A 6 21.62 -8.23 4.80
N GLY A 7 22.85 -7.80 5.06
CA GLY A 7 23.36 -6.53 4.55
C GLY A 7 23.36 -6.46 3.03
N SER A 8 23.74 -7.53 2.34
CA SER A 8 23.69 -7.62 0.88
C SER A 8 22.28 -7.51 0.33
N LYS A 9 21.33 -8.21 0.96
CA LYS A 9 19.89 -8.11 0.60
C LYS A 9 19.36 -6.69 0.78
N MET A 10 19.61 -6.09 1.94
CA MET A 10 19.08 -4.76 2.30
C MET A 10 19.77 -3.60 1.56
N ALA A 11 20.97 -3.80 1.07
CA ALA A 11 21.70 -2.83 0.26
C ALA A 11 21.22 -2.79 -1.22
N THR A 12 20.39 -3.75 -1.65
CA THR A 12 19.85 -3.79 -3.02
C THR A 12 18.55 -3.00 -3.08
N LEU A 13 18.50 -2.00 -3.97
CA LEU A 13 17.28 -1.23 -4.21
C LEU A 13 16.24 -2.10 -4.93
N SER A 14 14.98 -2.01 -4.51
CA SER A 14 13.87 -2.60 -5.27
C SER A 14 13.64 -1.83 -6.56
N GLY A 15 13.08 -2.49 -7.59
CA GLY A 15 12.88 -1.90 -8.92
C GLY A 15 12.07 -0.61 -8.93
N LEU A 16 11.08 -0.44 -8.01
CA LEU A 16 10.37 0.84 -7.89
C LEU A 16 11.27 1.95 -7.35
N ARG A 17 12.18 1.65 -6.42
CA ARG A 17 13.09 2.67 -5.90
C ARG A 17 14.03 3.19 -6.99
N SER A 18 14.45 2.35 -7.92
CA SER A 18 15.21 2.80 -9.08
C SER A 18 14.39 3.73 -9.99
N ILE A 19 13.10 3.46 -10.21
CA ILE A 19 12.19 4.35 -10.93
C ILE A 19 12.01 5.69 -10.18
N MET A 20 11.83 5.64 -8.86
CA MET A 20 11.69 6.86 -8.05
C MET A 20 12.97 7.71 -8.08
N GLU A 21 14.13 7.09 -8.08
CA GLU A 21 15.42 7.77 -8.20
C GLU A 21 15.60 8.37 -9.61
N ASP A 22 15.23 7.63 -10.66
CA ASP A 22 15.22 8.12 -12.03
C ASP A 22 14.30 9.33 -12.21
N ILE A 23 13.10 9.30 -11.65
CA ILE A 23 12.18 10.45 -11.61
C ILE A 23 12.83 11.64 -10.88
N ALA A 24 13.39 11.40 -9.69
CA ALA A 24 14.02 12.47 -8.90
C ALA A 24 15.19 13.12 -9.65
N VAL A 25 16.07 12.35 -10.26
CA VAL A 25 17.20 12.85 -11.05
C VAL A 25 16.71 13.62 -12.27
N SER A 26 15.75 13.08 -13.01
CA SER A 26 15.20 13.70 -14.21
C SER A 26 14.49 15.02 -13.94
N THR A 27 13.81 15.14 -12.81
CA THR A 27 13.08 16.37 -12.41
C THR A 27 13.99 17.41 -11.75
N ALA A 28 15.10 17.02 -11.12
CA ALA A 28 16.00 17.94 -10.45
C ALA A 28 16.85 18.80 -11.40
N SER A 29 17.13 18.30 -12.61
CA SER A 29 18.06 18.92 -13.57
C SER A 29 17.38 19.49 -14.81
N GLY A 30 16.05 19.53 -14.87
CA GLY A 30 15.28 19.91 -16.06
C GLY A 30 14.19 20.97 -15.83
N PRO A 31 13.54 21.38 -16.89
CA PRO A 31 12.38 22.27 -16.83
C PRO A 31 11.24 21.68 -15.99
N SER A 32 10.37 22.54 -15.45
CA SER A 32 9.26 22.18 -14.56
C SER A 32 8.04 21.52 -15.27
N ASP A 33 8.19 21.06 -16.50
CA ASP A 33 7.08 20.59 -17.36
C ASP A 33 6.94 19.05 -17.45
N TRP A 34 7.51 18.33 -16.49
CA TRP A 34 7.31 16.89 -16.37
C TRP A 34 5.91 16.53 -15.88
N LEU A 35 5.23 15.65 -16.60
CA LEU A 35 3.94 15.09 -16.23
C LEU A 35 4.15 13.78 -15.45
N ASN A 36 4.15 13.88 -14.12
CA ASN A 36 4.44 12.73 -13.27
C ASN A 36 3.17 11.94 -12.92
N LEU A 37 2.79 11.00 -13.78
CA LEU A 37 1.72 10.04 -13.54
C LEU A 37 2.22 8.74 -12.87
N GLY A 38 3.51 8.67 -12.54
CA GLY A 38 4.10 7.56 -11.76
C GLY A 38 4.06 7.75 -10.25
N ILE A 39 3.68 8.94 -9.77
CA ILE A 39 3.76 9.32 -8.36
C ILE A 39 2.95 8.39 -7.45
N GLY A 40 3.54 8.05 -6.30
CA GLY A 40 2.88 7.29 -5.24
C GLY A 40 2.39 8.14 -4.07
N ASN A 41 2.64 9.46 -4.09
CA ASN A 41 2.15 10.39 -3.07
C ASN A 41 0.65 10.61 -3.21
N PRO A 42 -0.07 10.90 -2.11
CA PRO A 42 -1.43 11.42 -2.21
C PRO A 42 -1.44 12.78 -2.93
N ALA A 43 -2.61 13.16 -3.44
CA ALA A 43 -2.81 14.47 -4.04
C ALA A 43 -2.61 15.60 -3.02
N SER A 44 -2.05 16.71 -3.49
CA SER A 44 -1.91 17.93 -2.71
C SER A 44 -3.24 18.72 -2.75
N ILE A 45 -4.20 18.32 -1.92
CA ILE A 45 -5.52 18.94 -1.85
C ILE A 45 -5.44 20.10 -0.85
N PRO A 46 -5.69 21.37 -1.28
CA PRO A 46 -5.51 22.54 -0.43
C PRO A 46 -6.27 22.50 0.90
N GLU A 47 -7.50 22.02 0.89
CA GLU A 47 -8.34 21.88 2.07
C GLU A 47 -7.79 20.85 3.05
N ALA A 48 -7.26 19.74 2.53
CA ALA A 48 -6.61 18.71 3.36
C ALA A 48 -5.32 19.24 3.99
N ILE A 49 -4.53 20.01 3.24
CA ILE A 49 -3.31 20.65 3.75
C ILE A 49 -3.66 21.65 4.85
N ALA A 50 -4.68 22.46 4.66
CA ALA A 50 -5.12 23.44 5.65
C ALA A 50 -5.59 22.77 6.95
N GLU A 51 -6.35 21.68 6.85
CA GLU A 51 -6.84 20.92 8.00
C GLU A 51 -5.69 20.29 8.80
N TRP A 52 -4.75 19.61 8.13
CA TRP A 52 -3.58 19.03 8.78
C TRP A 52 -2.66 20.08 9.39
N ARG A 53 -2.52 21.25 8.74
CA ARG A 53 -1.77 22.37 9.30
C ARG A 53 -2.40 22.86 10.60
N SER A 54 -3.71 23.11 10.63
CA SER A 54 -4.43 23.54 11.83
C SER A 54 -4.24 22.56 13.00
N LEU A 55 -4.41 21.25 12.75
CA LEU A 55 -4.18 20.22 13.76
C LEU A 55 -2.73 20.19 14.28
N THR A 56 -1.78 20.46 13.39
CA THR A 56 -0.35 20.52 13.75
C THR A 56 -0.05 21.75 14.59
N GLU A 57 -0.61 22.91 14.26
CA GLU A 57 -0.46 24.16 15.03
C GLU A 57 -1.02 24.01 16.45
N GLU A 58 -2.17 23.35 16.60
CA GLU A 58 -2.76 23.02 17.91
C GLU A 58 -1.83 22.09 18.73
N ALA A 59 -1.30 21.05 18.11
CA ALA A 59 -0.36 20.13 18.77
C ALA A 59 0.95 20.82 19.16
N LEU A 60 1.47 21.71 18.31
CA LEU A 60 2.65 22.52 18.62
C LEU A 60 2.41 23.45 19.81
N ALA A 61 1.25 24.06 19.90
CA ALA A 61 0.94 24.99 20.97
C ALA A 61 0.79 24.30 22.34
N GLU A 62 0.21 23.11 22.36
CA GLU A 62 -0.18 22.43 23.61
C GLU A 62 0.80 21.31 24.03
N ASP A 63 1.36 20.55 23.08
CA ASP A 63 2.05 19.31 23.37
C ASP A 63 3.57 19.34 23.05
N PHE A 64 4.11 20.43 22.52
CA PHE A 64 5.48 20.47 22.02
C PHE A 64 6.51 19.95 23.03
N ALA A 65 6.45 20.42 24.27
CA ALA A 65 7.43 20.05 25.30
C ALA A 65 7.37 18.55 25.65
N SER A 66 6.18 18.00 25.80
CA SER A 66 5.99 16.58 26.14
C SER A 66 6.22 15.66 24.96
N ALA A 67 5.84 16.09 23.76
CA ALA A 67 5.92 15.27 22.55
C ALA A 67 7.26 15.36 21.81
N SER A 68 7.99 16.48 21.94
CA SER A 68 9.23 16.70 21.18
C SER A 68 10.50 16.66 22.01
N CYS A 69 10.41 16.94 23.32
CA CYS A 69 11.58 17.03 24.18
C CYS A 69 11.79 15.82 25.09
N GLN A 70 10.98 14.78 24.97
CA GLN A 70 11.04 13.56 25.77
C GLN A 70 10.88 12.30 24.91
N TYR A 71 11.49 11.20 25.34
CA TYR A 71 11.20 9.89 24.78
C TYR A 71 9.83 9.41 25.24
N GLY A 72 9.12 8.73 24.36
CA GLY A 72 7.84 8.18 24.65
C GLY A 72 7.78 6.65 24.66
N PRO A 73 6.61 6.09 24.94
CA PRO A 73 6.41 4.65 24.96
C PRO A 73 6.48 4.05 23.55
N SER A 74 7.12 2.88 23.43
CA SER A 74 7.32 2.18 22.15
C SER A 74 6.01 1.68 21.54
N ARG A 75 4.96 1.47 22.34
CA ARG A 75 3.62 1.09 21.86
C ARG A 75 2.91 2.23 21.14
N GLY A 76 3.24 3.46 21.49
CA GLY A 76 2.57 4.70 21.11
C GLY A 76 2.15 5.48 22.36
N SER A 77 1.93 6.78 22.21
CA SER A 77 1.45 7.65 23.29
C SER A 77 0.09 7.16 23.80
N ALA A 78 -0.17 7.31 25.11
CA ALA A 78 -1.44 6.91 25.69
C ALA A 78 -2.63 7.58 24.98
N ALA A 79 -2.52 8.89 24.70
CA ALA A 79 -3.55 9.66 24.01
C ALA A 79 -3.89 9.08 22.63
N LEU A 80 -2.90 8.72 21.82
CA LEU A 80 -3.16 8.14 20.50
C LEU A 80 -3.73 6.72 20.60
N VAL A 81 -3.16 5.88 21.49
CA VAL A 81 -3.63 4.50 21.66
C VAL A 81 -5.08 4.48 22.15
N GLU A 82 -5.46 5.36 23.09
CA GLU A 82 -6.82 5.52 23.57
C GLU A 82 -7.76 6.07 22.48
N ALA A 83 -7.31 7.05 21.71
CA ALA A 83 -8.07 7.56 20.56
C ALA A 83 -8.35 6.46 19.51
N ILE A 84 -7.34 5.63 19.18
CA ILE A 84 -7.51 4.50 18.26
C ILE A 84 -8.50 3.48 18.84
N THR A 85 -8.31 3.03 20.07
CA THR A 85 -9.20 2.03 20.67
C THR A 85 -10.63 2.54 20.78
N GLY A 86 -10.82 3.78 21.20
CA GLY A 86 -12.15 4.43 21.27
C GLY A 86 -12.81 4.50 19.90
N TYR A 87 -12.10 5.02 18.90
CA TYR A 87 -12.60 5.18 17.53
C TYR A 87 -13.06 3.85 16.90
N PHE A 88 -12.23 2.80 16.98
CA PHE A 88 -12.57 1.51 16.38
C PHE A 88 -13.65 0.75 17.17
N ASN A 89 -13.66 0.85 18.50
CA ASN A 89 -14.71 0.29 19.33
C ASN A 89 -16.08 0.92 19.05
N GLU A 90 -16.13 2.26 18.93
CA GLU A 90 -17.36 2.98 18.60
C GLU A 90 -17.84 2.66 17.19
N ARG A 91 -16.93 2.70 16.19
CA ARG A 91 -17.28 2.55 14.77
C ARG A 91 -17.69 1.14 14.39
N TYR A 92 -17.02 0.11 14.92
CA TYR A 92 -17.19 -1.28 14.49
C TYR A 92 -17.75 -2.20 15.60
N GLY A 93 -18.01 -1.67 16.78
CA GLY A 93 -18.47 -2.47 17.92
C GLY A 93 -17.40 -3.44 18.44
N TRP A 94 -16.11 -3.11 18.25
CA TRP A 94 -15.01 -3.93 18.73
C TRP A 94 -14.82 -3.77 20.25
N SER A 95 -14.04 -4.66 20.86
CA SER A 95 -13.70 -4.60 22.27
C SER A 95 -12.18 -4.50 22.48
N LEU A 96 -11.56 -3.54 21.78
CA LEU A 96 -10.12 -3.31 21.84
C LEU A 96 -9.70 -2.72 23.17
N THR A 97 -8.52 -3.12 23.59
CA THR A 97 -7.76 -2.54 24.70
C THR A 97 -6.44 -1.97 24.15
N PRO A 98 -5.69 -1.17 24.92
CA PRO A 98 -4.36 -0.72 24.52
C PRO A 98 -3.39 -1.85 24.10
N ARG A 99 -3.60 -3.09 24.59
CA ARG A 99 -2.77 -4.24 24.24
C ARG A 99 -2.92 -4.70 22.79
N ASN A 100 -4.01 -4.32 22.15
CA ASN A 100 -4.32 -4.66 20.76
C ASN A 100 -3.70 -3.68 19.74
N VAL A 101 -3.01 -2.62 20.18
CA VAL A 101 -2.51 -1.55 19.30
C VAL A 101 -0.99 -1.44 19.36
N ALA A 102 -0.35 -1.25 18.21
CA ALA A 102 1.05 -0.85 18.07
C ALA A 102 1.16 0.32 17.11
N VAL A 103 1.75 1.43 17.52
CA VAL A 103 2.02 2.61 16.68
C VAL A 103 3.44 2.52 16.14
N GLY A 104 3.60 2.74 14.82
CA GLY A 104 4.90 2.65 14.15
C GLY A 104 5.17 3.81 13.19
N PRO A 105 6.44 4.00 12.78
CA PRO A 105 6.83 5.06 11.86
C PRO A 105 6.45 4.72 10.40
N GLY A 106 5.15 4.67 10.13
CA GLY A 106 4.53 4.34 8.83
C GLY A 106 4.28 2.84 8.65
N SER A 107 3.32 2.50 7.76
CA SER A 107 2.91 1.11 7.49
C SER A 107 4.05 0.25 6.94
N GLN A 108 4.96 0.82 6.15
CA GLN A 108 6.15 0.10 5.65
C GLN A 108 6.98 -0.50 6.80
N MET A 109 7.18 0.24 7.91
CA MET A 109 7.92 -0.27 9.06
C MET A 109 7.11 -1.33 9.82
N LEU A 110 5.79 -1.18 9.92
CA LEU A 110 4.93 -2.19 10.54
C LEU A 110 4.91 -3.49 9.74
N CYS A 111 4.80 -3.41 8.41
CA CYS A 111 4.90 -4.58 7.52
C CYS A 111 6.29 -5.24 7.61
N PHE A 112 7.36 -4.43 7.64
CA PHE A 112 8.74 -4.93 7.83
C PHE A 112 8.90 -5.64 9.19
N THR A 113 8.37 -5.04 10.26
CA THR A 113 8.37 -5.63 11.60
C THR A 113 7.65 -6.97 11.62
N ALA A 114 6.46 -7.06 11.03
CA ALA A 114 5.72 -8.31 10.94
C ALA A 114 6.47 -9.36 10.10
N ALA A 115 7.02 -8.97 8.94
CA ALA A 115 7.80 -9.87 8.09
C ALA A 115 9.03 -10.42 8.83
N ALA A 116 9.76 -9.57 9.56
CA ALA A 116 10.93 -9.98 10.32
C ALA A 116 10.62 -10.89 11.52
N LEU A 117 9.42 -10.77 12.09
CA LEU A 117 8.96 -11.59 13.22
C LEU A 117 8.38 -12.93 12.80
N PHE A 118 7.63 -12.96 11.69
CA PHE A 118 6.79 -14.12 11.34
C PHE A 118 7.29 -14.90 10.12
N ALA A 119 8.28 -14.40 9.39
CA ALA A 119 8.90 -15.10 8.26
C ALA A 119 10.43 -15.06 8.37
N GLY A 120 11.08 -16.14 7.99
CA GLY A 120 12.55 -16.20 8.05
C GLY A 120 13.11 -17.60 8.00
N PRO A 121 14.46 -17.72 8.03
CA PRO A 121 15.15 -18.99 8.05
C PRO A 121 14.93 -19.73 9.36
N GLY A 122 15.00 -21.06 9.29
CA GLY A 122 14.83 -21.93 10.44
C GLY A 122 13.44 -22.54 10.56
N ARG A 123 13.27 -23.42 11.53
CA ARG A 123 11.99 -24.08 11.79
C ARG A 123 11.15 -23.24 12.74
N HIS A 124 9.96 -22.90 12.30
CA HIS A 124 8.92 -22.45 13.23
C HIS A 124 8.28 -23.65 13.92
N PRO A 125 7.87 -23.54 15.17
CA PRO A 125 7.07 -24.59 15.82
C PRO A 125 5.84 -24.92 14.97
N GLY A 126 5.68 -26.20 14.61
CA GLY A 126 4.58 -26.68 13.77
C GLY A 126 4.79 -26.58 12.24
N SER A 127 5.87 -25.94 11.76
CA SER A 127 6.20 -25.92 10.33
C SER A 127 6.95 -27.18 9.90
N THR A 128 6.55 -27.79 8.78
CA THR A 128 7.27 -28.87 8.10
C THR A 128 8.30 -28.36 7.09
N ALA A 129 8.36 -27.05 6.85
CA ALA A 129 9.26 -26.45 5.89
C ALA A 129 10.72 -26.55 6.35
N THR A 130 11.58 -27.19 5.57
CA THR A 130 13.01 -27.37 5.86
C THR A 130 13.84 -26.12 5.54
N GLY A 131 13.32 -25.21 4.69
CA GLY A 131 13.98 -23.98 4.21
C GLY A 131 13.56 -22.68 4.91
N GLY A 132 12.81 -22.79 6.03
CA GLY A 132 12.22 -21.61 6.68
C GLY A 132 10.84 -21.24 6.12
N THR A 133 10.28 -20.13 6.60
CA THR A 133 8.97 -19.62 6.21
C THR A 133 9.08 -18.30 5.48
N LYS A 134 8.05 -17.96 4.69
CA LYS A 134 8.03 -16.81 3.79
C LYS A 134 6.83 -15.90 4.06
N VAL A 135 6.97 -14.64 3.65
CA VAL A 135 5.85 -13.73 3.46
C VAL A 135 5.19 -14.09 2.14
N ILE A 136 3.94 -14.50 2.20
CA ILE A 136 3.16 -14.84 1.00
C ILE A 136 2.19 -13.71 0.69
N LEU A 137 2.29 -13.16 -0.52
CA LEU A 137 1.29 -12.27 -1.07
C LEU A 137 0.24 -13.14 -1.76
N PRO A 138 -0.99 -13.23 -1.23
CA PRO A 138 -2.04 -14.10 -1.78
C PRO A 138 -2.43 -13.76 -3.21
N MET A 139 -2.11 -12.55 -3.67
CA MET A 139 -2.36 -12.07 -5.02
C MET A 139 -1.17 -11.22 -5.49
N ALA A 140 -0.64 -11.52 -6.67
CA ALA A 140 0.27 -10.65 -7.42
C ALA A 140 -0.37 -10.32 -8.78
N PRO A 141 -0.42 -9.02 -9.16
CA PRO A 141 0.39 -7.91 -8.63
C PRO A 141 -0.09 -7.35 -7.29
N ASP A 142 0.87 -6.88 -6.46
CA ASP A 142 0.63 -6.13 -5.23
C ASP A 142 1.76 -5.10 -5.00
N TYR A 143 1.70 -4.37 -3.91
CA TYR A 143 2.58 -3.23 -3.64
C TYR A 143 4.06 -3.62 -3.70
N THR A 144 4.77 -2.98 -4.59
CA THR A 144 6.19 -3.24 -4.87
C THR A 144 7.10 -3.04 -3.65
N GLY A 145 6.70 -2.20 -2.68
CA GLY A 145 7.44 -2.02 -1.42
C GLY A 145 7.55 -3.29 -0.56
N TYR A 146 6.71 -4.29 -0.81
CA TYR A 146 6.78 -5.57 -0.08
C TYR A 146 7.98 -6.43 -0.47
N GLN A 147 8.56 -6.25 -1.64
CA GLN A 147 9.76 -6.99 -2.07
C GLN A 147 10.96 -6.81 -1.11
N GLY A 148 11.03 -5.65 -0.45
CA GLY A 148 12.10 -5.32 0.49
C GLY A 148 11.82 -5.65 1.94
N LEU A 149 10.70 -6.30 2.29
CA LEU A 149 10.32 -6.51 3.69
C LEU A 149 11.08 -7.63 4.37
N CYS A 150 11.44 -8.69 3.67
CA CYS A 150 12.10 -9.83 4.27
C CYS A 150 13.61 -9.62 4.35
N LEU A 151 14.20 -9.94 5.51
CA LEU A 151 15.62 -9.80 5.78
C LEU A 151 16.49 -10.80 5.02
N HIS A 152 15.89 -11.81 4.39
CA HIS A 152 16.64 -12.83 3.70
C HIS A 152 16.17 -12.99 2.23
N PRO A 153 17.06 -13.44 1.32
CA PRO A 153 16.71 -13.64 -0.08
C PRO A 153 15.49 -14.58 -0.23
N ASP A 154 14.69 -14.35 -1.26
CA ASP A 154 13.51 -15.15 -1.61
C ASP A 154 12.46 -15.27 -0.49
N GLY A 155 12.50 -14.37 0.49
CA GLY A 155 11.61 -14.39 1.65
C GLY A 155 10.20 -13.84 1.39
N VAL A 156 9.96 -13.23 0.22
CA VAL A 156 8.64 -12.75 -0.21
C VAL A 156 8.25 -13.46 -1.49
N VAL A 157 7.07 -14.04 -1.55
CA VAL A 157 6.56 -14.74 -2.74
C VAL A 157 5.16 -14.28 -3.06
N GLY A 158 4.93 -13.85 -4.31
CA GLY A 158 3.60 -13.52 -4.83
C GLY A 158 2.95 -14.75 -5.49
N ILE A 159 1.68 -14.99 -5.16
CA ILE A 159 0.86 -15.98 -5.89
C ILE A 159 0.33 -15.28 -7.15
N PRO A 160 0.63 -15.78 -8.36
CA PRO A 160 0.14 -15.16 -9.59
C PRO A 160 -1.38 -15.15 -9.61
N ALA A 161 -1.96 -13.96 -9.79
CA ALA A 161 -3.39 -13.82 -10.05
C ALA A 161 -3.67 -14.00 -11.55
N ALA A 162 -4.78 -14.65 -11.87
CA ALA A 162 -5.21 -14.80 -13.26
C ALA A 162 -5.95 -13.54 -13.74
N PRO A 163 -5.54 -12.90 -14.85
CA PRO A 163 -6.31 -11.84 -15.45
C PRO A 163 -7.54 -12.43 -16.13
N VAL A 164 -8.73 -11.98 -15.74
CA VAL A 164 -10.01 -12.40 -16.28
C VAL A 164 -10.62 -11.23 -17.05
N PRO A 165 -10.77 -11.30 -18.39
CA PRO A 165 -11.39 -10.25 -19.16
C PRO A 165 -12.86 -10.02 -18.77
N GLU A 166 -13.27 -8.76 -18.71
CA GLU A 166 -14.63 -8.29 -18.48
C GLU A 166 -15.04 -7.38 -19.66
N GLY A 167 -15.54 -7.98 -20.73
CA GLY A 167 -15.81 -7.29 -22.00
C GLY A 167 -14.53 -6.93 -22.77
N THR A 168 -14.58 -5.84 -23.57
CA THR A 168 -13.48 -5.48 -24.49
C THR A 168 -12.32 -4.80 -23.81
N HIS A 169 -12.60 -3.82 -22.93
CA HIS A 169 -11.59 -2.92 -22.37
C HIS A 169 -11.45 -3.00 -20.84
N ARG A 170 -12.03 -4.02 -20.22
CA ARG A 170 -11.94 -4.24 -18.79
C ARG A 170 -11.42 -5.63 -18.48
N PHE A 171 -10.82 -5.78 -17.30
CA PHE A 171 -10.43 -7.06 -16.73
C PHE A 171 -10.36 -6.98 -15.22
N ARG A 172 -10.39 -8.13 -14.55
CA ARG A 172 -10.20 -8.24 -13.11
C ARG A 172 -9.27 -9.42 -12.80
N TYR A 173 -8.48 -9.30 -11.76
CA TYR A 173 -7.69 -10.44 -11.28
C TYR A 173 -8.51 -11.38 -10.40
N ALA A 174 -8.33 -12.68 -10.60
CA ALA A 174 -8.86 -13.71 -9.72
C ALA A 174 -7.75 -14.28 -8.82
N PHE A 175 -8.07 -14.58 -7.56
CA PHE A 175 -7.13 -15.20 -6.62
C PHE A 175 -6.73 -16.62 -7.05
N GLY A 176 -5.46 -16.94 -6.91
CA GLY A 176 -4.92 -18.29 -7.12
C GLY A 176 -5.05 -19.16 -5.86
N PHE A 177 -6.23 -19.28 -5.26
CA PHE A 177 -6.45 -20.04 -4.01
C PHE A 177 -5.88 -21.45 -4.04
N PRO A 178 -6.02 -22.26 -5.11
CA PRO A 178 -5.44 -23.61 -5.14
C PRO A 178 -3.92 -23.61 -4.98
N ALA A 179 -3.22 -22.67 -5.61
CA ALA A 179 -1.77 -22.55 -5.48
C ALA A 179 -1.36 -22.05 -4.09
N LEU A 180 -2.17 -21.16 -3.51
CA LEU A 180 -1.95 -20.63 -2.16
C LEU A 180 -2.12 -21.74 -1.09
N GLU A 181 -3.16 -22.57 -1.20
CA GLU A 181 -3.44 -23.64 -0.24
C GLU A 181 -2.39 -24.75 -0.24
N GLN A 182 -1.76 -25.00 -1.38
CA GLN A 182 -0.68 -26.02 -1.51
C GLN A 182 0.62 -25.60 -0.83
N ARG A 183 0.81 -24.34 -0.50
CA ARG A 183 2.05 -23.87 0.13
C ARG A 183 2.18 -24.39 1.57
N GLN A 184 3.41 -24.82 1.89
CA GLN A 184 3.76 -25.33 3.22
C GLN A 184 4.74 -24.39 3.96
N ASP A 185 5.25 -23.36 3.27
CA ASP A 185 6.27 -22.44 3.75
C ASP A 185 5.70 -21.06 4.13
N ILE A 186 4.42 -20.98 4.49
CA ILE A 186 3.76 -19.75 4.89
C ILE A 186 4.21 -19.38 6.30
N GLY A 187 4.86 -18.23 6.47
CA GLY A 187 5.13 -17.61 7.77
C GLY A 187 4.12 -16.53 8.11
N MET A 188 3.68 -15.78 7.11
CA MET A 188 2.57 -14.84 7.19
C MET A 188 1.94 -14.64 5.81
N LEU A 189 0.69 -14.23 5.79
CA LEU A 189 0.02 -13.68 4.61
C LEU A 189 0.07 -12.16 4.69
N LEU A 190 0.28 -11.49 3.55
CA LEU A 190 0.30 -10.03 3.46
C LEU A 190 -0.45 -9.59 2.21
N LEU A 191 -1.42 -8.69 2.37
CA LEU A 191 -2.25 -8.21 1.28
C LEU A 191 -2.65 -6.76 1.48
N SER A 192 -2.57 -5.93 0.43
CA SER A 192 -3.18 -4.59 0.43
C SER A 192 -4.64 -4.65 -0.07
N SER A 193 -5.55 -3.98 0.63
CA SER A 193 -6.98 -3.93 0.25
C SER A 193 -7.59 -2.56 0.58
N PRO A 194 -7.97 -1.77 -0.45
CA PRO A 194 -7.70 -1.90 -1.89
C PRO A 194 -6.23 -2.00 -2.23
N GLY A 195 -5.91 -2.82 -3.25
CA GLY A 195 -4.54 -3.10 -3.65
C GLY A 195 -3.88 -1.99 -4.47
N ASN A 196 -2.59 -1.82 -4.31
CA ASN A 196 -1.73 -1.07 -5.22
C ASN A 196 -0.93 -2.08 -6.05
N PRO A 197 -1.11 -2.19 -7.37
CA PRO A 197 -1.53 -1.12 -8.28
C PRO A 197 -3.00 -1.16 -8.73
N THR A 198 -3.72 -2.22 -8.46
CA THR A 198 -4.96 -2.57 -9.14
C THR A 198 -6.20 -1.80 -8.67
N GLY A 199 -6.18 -1.28 -7.45
CA GLY A 199 -7.35 -0.73 -6.80
C GLY A 199 -8.40 -1.78 -6.39
N ARG A 200 -8.07 -3.09 -6.48
CA ARG A 200 -8.98 -4.18 -6.13
C ARG A 200 -9.12 -4.29 -4.62
N ALA A 201 -10.34 -4.29 -4.14
CA ALA A 201 -10.67 -4.67 -2.77
C ALA A 201 -10.97 -6.18 -2.70
N VAL A 202 -10.66 -6.76 -1.55
CA VAL A 202 -11.03 -8.14 -1.22
C VAL A 202 -12.52 -8.15 -0.86
N ASP A 203 -13.28 -9.06 -1.43
CA ASP A 203 -14.66 -9.27 -1.03
C ASP A 203 -14.76 -10.13 0.25
N ALA A 204 -15.96 -10.20 0.83
CA ALA A 204 -16.18 -10.91 2.08
C ALA A 204 -15.84 -12.41 1.99
N SER A 205 -16.15 -13.06 0.87
CA SER A 205 -15.89 -14.50 0.68
C SER A 205 -14.40 -14.80 0.53
N GLU A 206 -13.69 -13.95 -0.18
CA GLU A 206 -12.23 -14.04 -0.34
C GLU A 206 -11.52 -13.77 0.99
N LEU A 207 -12.00 -12.77 1.75
CA LEU A 207 -11.47 -12.46 3.07
C LEU A 207 -11.66 -13.65 4.02
N ASP A 208 -12.85 -14.26 4.04
CA ASP A 208 -13.14 -15.44 4.86
C ASP A 208 -12.23 -16.62 4.48
N ALA A 209 -11.97 -16.84 3.20
CA ALA A 209 -11.06 -17.88 2.74
C ALA A 209 -9.61 -17.63 3.19
N LEU A 210 -9.13 -16.38 3.12
CA LEU A 210 -7.79 -15.99 3.59
C LEU A 210 -7.65 -16.13 5.09
N VAL A 211 -8.63 -15.65 5.87
CA VAL A 211 -8.67 -15.80 7.32
C VAL A 211 -8.74 -17.27 7.72
N GLY A 212 -9.56 -18.08 7.01
CA GLY A 212 -9.64 -19.51 7.21
C GLY A 212 -8.30 -20.22 6.97
N LEU A 213 -7.55 -19.82 5.94
CA LEU A 213 -6.19 -20.33 5.70
C LEU A 213 -5.22 -19.92 6.80
N ALA A 214 -5.22 -18.65 7.21
CA ALA A 214 -4.38 -18.15 8.30
C ALA A 214 -4.60 -18.94 9.60
N ARG A 215 -5.87 -19.21 9.94
CA ARG A 215 -6.26 -20.04 11.10
C ARG A 215 -5.74 -21.49 10.96
N ARG A 216 -5.94 -22.13 9.81
CA ARG A 216 -5.47 -23.54 9.60
C ARG A 216 -3.96 -23.68 9.67
N ARG A 217 -3.22 -22.63 9.33
CA ARG A 217 -1.75 -22.61 9.35
C ARG A 217 -1.17 -22.01 10.63
N ASP A 218 -2.00 -21.47 11.51
CA ASP A 218 -1.63 -20.71 12.71
C ASP A 218 -0.59 -19.61 12.41
N VAL A 219 -0.86 -18.82 11.37
CA VAL A 219 -0.03 -17.69 10.93
C VAL A 219 -0.84 -16.41 10.89
N PRO A 220 -0.23 -15.22 11.00
CA PRO A 220 -0.96 -13.98 10.86
C PRO A 220 -1.25 -13.66 9.37
N LEU A 221 -2.44 -13.11 9.12
CA LEU A 221 -2.80 -12.38 7.91
C LEU A 221 -2.68 -10.89 8.20
N LEU A 222 -1.70 -10.20 7.62
CA LEU A 222 -1.62 -8.76 7.69
C LEU A 222 -2.38 -8.14 6.52
N LEU A 223 -3.40 -7.35 6.84
CA LEU A 223 -4.17 -6.54 5.90
C LEU A 223 -3.68 -5.10 5.95
N ASP A 224 -3.09 -4.64 4.85
CA ASP A 224 -2.67 -3.24 4.68
C ASP A 224 -3.81 -2.40 4.11
N HIS A 225 -4.42 -1.59 4.96
CA HIS A 225 -5.54 -0.70 4.64
C HIS A 225 -5.06 0.68 4.17
N ALA A 226 -3.93 0.77 3.46
CA ALA A 226 -3.40 2.06 3.01
C ALA A 226 -4.41 2.88 2.19
N TYR A 227 -5.37 2.23 1.53
CA TYR A 227 -6.43 2.86 0.73
C TYR A 227 -7.84 2.49 1.24
N GLY A 228 -7.91 1.68 2.29
CA GLY A 228 -9.13 1.04 2.80
C GLY A 228 -9.88 1.85 3.86
N GLU A 229 -10.87 1.21 4.47
CA GLU A 229 -11.61 1.74 5.61
C GLU A 229 -10.78 1.65 6.91
N PRO A 230 -10.97 2.59 7.83
CA PRO A 230 -11.88 3.74 7.78
C PRO A 230 -11.30 4.96 7.06
N PHE A 231 -10.01 4.98 6.83
CA PHE A 231 -9.32 6.07 6.16
C PHE A 231 -8.12 5.54 5.32
N PRO A 232 -7.90 6.07 4.11
CA PRO A 232 -8.61 7.19 3.47
C PRO A 232 -9.91 6.79 2.75
N ARG A 233 -10.33 5.53 2.77
CA ARG A 233 -11.59 5.03 2.22
C ARG A 233 -11.81 5.40 0.75
N ILE A 234 -10.77 5.27 -0.07
CA ILE A 234 -10.83 5.64 -1.48
C ILE A 234 -11.46 4.49 -2.30
N ALA A 235 -12.71 4.19 -1.99
CA ALA A 235 -13.57 3.27 -2.76
C ALA A 235 -15.04 3.46 -2.35
N PRO A 236 -16.00 3.25 -3.27
CA PRO A 236 -17.42 3.41 -2.97
C PRO A 236 -17.96 2.34 -2.01
N THR A 237 -17.50 1.11 -2.14
CA THR A 237 -17.88 -0.01 -1.29
C THR A 237 -16.63 -0.77 -0.86
N LEU A 238 -16.45 -0.93 0.44
CA LEU A 238 -15.35 -1.69 1.00
C LEU A 238 -15.89 -2.68 2.04
N THR A 239 -15.26 -3.86 2.09
CA THR A 239 -15.44 -4.78 3.22
C THR A 239 -14.80 -4.13 4.46
N PRO A 240 -15.52 -3.98 5.57
CA PRO A 240 -14.95 -3.45 6.81
C PRO A 240 -13.76 -4.30 7.25
N PRO A 241 -12.76 -3.69 7.93
CA PRO A 241 -11.65 -4.46 8.49
C PRO A 241 -12.17 -5.52 9.47
N PRO A 242 -11.73 -6.78 9.36
CA PRO A 242 -12.19 -7.83 10.26
C PRO A 242 -11.45 -7.74 11.60
N LEU A 243 -12.15 -8.08 12.69
CA LEU A 243 -11.50 -8.38 13.97
C LEU A 243 -11.42 -9.89 14.14
N ASP A 244 -10.24 -10.45 14.03
CA ASP A 244 -9.96 -11.88 14.12
C ASP A 244 -8.64 -12.16 14.83
N GLU A 245 -8.53 -13.29 15.51
CA GLU A 245 -7.29 -13.67 16.21
C GLU A 245 -6.06 -13.84 15.31
N HIS A 246 -6.25 -14.10 14.01
CA HIS A 246 -5.18 -14.29 13.04
C HIS A 246 -5.01 -13.10 12.11
N VAL A 247 -5.75 -12.00 12.34
CA VAL A 247 -5.65 -10.81 11.49
C VAL A 247 -4.90 -9.69 12.23
N ILE A 248 -3.97 -9.07 11.51
CA ILE A 248 -3.32 -7.81 11.87
C ILE A 248 -3.79 -6.78 10.85
N ASN A 249 -4.59 -5.82 11.28
CA ASN A 249 -5.03 -4.70 10.46
C ASN A 249 -4.00 -3.57 10.57
N CYS A 250 -3.39 -3.17 9.46
CA CYS A 250 -2.40 -2.08 9.40
C CYS A 250 -3.00 -0.85 8.74
N PHE A 251 -3.00 0.29 9.44
CA PHE A 251 -3.55 1.56 8.99
C PHE A 251 -2.48 2.63 8.92
N THR A 252 -2.56 3.51 7.93
CA THR A 252 -1.61 4.62 7.76
C THR A 252 -2.32 5.92 7.43
N LEU A 253 -1.79 7.03 7.93
CA LEU A 253 -2.27 8.37 7.57
C LEU A 253 -1.58 8.91 6.30
N SER A 254 -0.65 8.14 5.70
CA SER A 254 0.09 8.58 4.51
C SER A 254 -0.83 8.95 3.35
N LYS A 255 -1.91 8.17 3.12
CA LYS A 255 -2.83 8.41 2.00
C LYS A 255 -4.01 9.31 2.37
N ALA A 256 -4.14 9.63 3.65
CA ALA A 256 -5.04 10.66 4.15
C ALA A 256 -4.42 12.09 4.10
N GLY A 257 -3.19 12.24 3.56
CA GLY A 257 -2.54 13.52 3.37
C GLY A 257 -1.25 13.74 4.18
N LEU A 258 -0.80 12.76 4.99
CA LEU A 258 0.40 12.87 5.83
C LEU A 258 1.52 11.86 5.47
N PRO A 259 1.99 11.77 4.22
CA PRO A 259 3.01 10.79 3.85
C PRO A 259 4.37 11.07 4.49
N GLY A 260 4.72 12.35 4.70
CA GLY A 260 5.99 12.79 5.28
C GLY A 260 6.11 12.54 6.78
N GLU A 261 4.98 12.49 7.50
CA GLU A 261 4.95 12.42 8.97
C GLU A 261 5.20 11.03 9.53
N ARG A 262 5.22 10.02 8.68
CA ARG A 262 5.58 8.65 9.03
C ARG A 262 4.80 8.09 10.22
N ILE A 263 3.48 8.17 10.19
CA ILE A 263 2.61 7.67 11.25
C ILE A 263 1.69 6.57 10.72
N ALA A 264 1.64 5.45 11.43
CA ALA A 264 0.77 4.30 11.16
C ALA A 264 0.55 3.51 12.45
N PHE A 265 -0.44 2.63 12.45
CA PHE A 265 -0.67 1.72 13.57
C PHE A 265 -1.20 0.37 13.09
N ALA A 266 -0.92 -0.67 13.88
CA ALA A 266 -1.43 -2.01 13.69
C ALA A 266 -2.42 -2.34 14.80
N ILE A 267 -3.51 -3.02 14.46
CA ILE A 267 -4.53 -3.55 15.39
C ILE A 267 -4.63 -5.05 15.17
N GLY A 268 -4.56 -5.83 16.25
CA GLY A 268 -4.70 -7.29 16.19
C GLY A 268 -4.68 -7.92 17.57
N ALA A 269 -4.68 -9.25 17.61
CA ALA A 269 -4.57 -10.00 18.85
C ALA A 269 -3.24 -9.70 19.58
N GLU A 270 -3.27 -9.66 20.91
CA GLU A 270 -2.10 -9.32 21.74
C GLU A 270 -0.89 -10.21 21.43
N ARG A 271 -1.12 -11.49 21.08
CA ARG A 271 -0.05 -12.43 20.72
C ARG A 271 0.80 -11.99 19.51
N TRP A 272 0.22 -11.22 18.59
CA TRP A 272 0.90 -10.65 17.42
C TRP A 272 1.44 -9.25 17.70
N ILE A 273 0.65 -8.44 18.41
CA ILE A 273 0.97 -7.02 18.64
C ILE A 273 2.12 -6.86 19.67
N THR A 274 2.17 -7.66 20.71
CA THR A 274 3.23 -7.53 21.73
C THR A 274 4.64 -7.77 21.15
N PRO A 275 4.90 -8.81 20.34
CA PRO A 275 6.18 -8.94 19.66
C PRO A 275 6.51 -7.77 18.72
N MET A 276 5.50 -7.24 18.01
CA MET A 276 5.70 -6.07 17.14
C MET A 276 6.14 -4.85 17.92
N VAL A 277 5.53 -4.57 19.08
CA VAL A 277 5.95 -3.47 19.96
C VAL A 277 7.39 -3.67 20.45
N SER A 278 7.77 -4.89 20.82
CA SER A 278 9.14 -5.20 21.24
C SER A 278 10.17 -5.00 20.11
N PHE A 279 9.81 -5.40 18.88
CA PHE A 279 10.66 -5.17 17.72
C PHE A 279 10.80 -3.68 17.41
N LEU A 280 9.73 -2.91 17.46
CA LEU A 280 9.75 -1.46 17.27
C LEU A 280 10.60 -0.76 18.34
N ALA A 281 10.51 -1.20 19.59
CA ALA A 281 11.35 -0.71 20.69
C ALA A 281 12.83 -0.88 20.38
N ASN A 282 13.22 -2.03 19.82
CA ASN A 282 14.63 -2.34 19.51
C ASN A 282 15.13 -1.68 18.21
N SER A 283 14.21 -1.31 17.27
CA SER A 283 14.59 -0.79 15.95
C SER A 283 14.45 0.72 15.81
N ALA A 284 13.45 1.33 16.44
CA ALA A 284 13.11 2.74 16.28
C ALA A 284 12.80 3.46 17.60
N LEU A 285 12.83 2.77 18.74
CA LEU A 285 12.36 3.20 20.05
C LEU A 285 10.86 3.47 20.07
N HIS A 286 10.38 4.46 19.33
CA HIS A 286 8.98 4.83 19.18
C HIS A 286 8.74 5.60 17.86
N ALA A 287 7.49 5.71 17.44
CA ALA A 287 7.08 6.59 16.34
C ALA A 287 7.18 8.08 16.76
N PRO A 288 7.28 9.02 15.79
CA PRO A 288 7.33 10.46 16.07
C PRO A 288 6.15 10.92 16.93
N GLN A 289 6.42 11.50 18.10
CA GLN A 289 5.39 11.74 19.11
C GLN A 289 4.51 12.95 18.81
N LEU A 290 5.07 14.03 18.25
CA LEU A 290 4.25 15.18 17.87
C LEU A 290 3.17 14.77 16.86
N GLN A 291 3.52 13.95 15.89
CA GLN A 291 2.58 13.41 14.92
C GLN A 291 1.52 12.49 15.55
N GLN A 292 1.89 11.78 16.62
CA GLN A 292 0.92 11.00 17.38
C GLN A 292 -0.12 11.92 18.04
N SER A 293 0.29 13.07 18.56
CA SER A 293 -0.62 14.07 19.12
C SER A 293 -1.55 14.63 18.05
N VAL A 294 -1.03 14.98 16.87
CA VAL A 294 -1.84 15.46 15.73
C VAL A 294 -2.90 14.44 15.34
N VAL A 295 -2.53 13.16 15.22
CA VAL A 295 -3.47 12.10 14.82
C VAL A 295 -4.49 11.81 15.92
N ALA A 296 -4.09 11.83 17.20
CA ALA A 296 -5.02 11.66 18.31
C ALA A 296 -6.11 12.75 18.29
N ARG A 297 -5.73 14.02 18.08
CA ARG A 297 -6.66 15.13 17.93
C ARG A 297 -7.59 14.95 16.73
N ALA A 298 -7.06 14.54 15.59
CA ALA A 298 -7.84 14.32 14.38
C ALA A 298 -8.92 13.24 14.57
N LEU A 299 -8.59 12.14 15.29
CA LEU A 299 -9.52 11.07 15.60
C LEU A 299 -10.58 11.51 16.61
N THR A 300 -10.17 12.07 17.76
CA THR A 300 -11.10 12.40 18.87
C THR A 300 -12.04 13.56 18.53
N SER A 301 -11.63 14.49 17.67
CA SER A 301 -12.48 15.59 17.24
C SER A 301 -13.41 15.27 16.06
N GLY A 302 -13.28 14.07 15.45
CA GLY A 302 -13.98 13.67 14.25
C GLY A 302 -13.54 14.44 12.99
N ARG A 303 -12.46 15.23 13.07
CA ARG A 303 -11.93 16.01 11.93
C ARG A 303 -11.37 15.11 10.85
N LEU A 304 -10.79 13.96 11.23
CA LEU A 304 -10.30 12.99 10.26
C LEU A 304 -11.45 12.44 9.40
N ASP A 305 -12.57 12.02 9.99
CA ASP A 305 -13.71 11.50 9.22
C ASP A 305 -14.29 12.56 8.28
N ARG A 306 -14.42 13.81 8.75
CA ARG A 306 -14.86 14.91 7.90
C ARG A 306 -13.92 15.17 6.73
N LEU A 307 -12.62 15.21 6.98
CA LEU A 307 -11.60 15.38 5.95
C LEU A 307 -11.70 14.28 4.89
N ILE A 308 -11.80 13.03 5.31
CA ILE A 308 -11.89 11.89 4.40
C ILE A 308 -13.18 11.97 3.57
N THR A 309 -14.33 12.14 4.21
CA THR A 309 -15.64 12.07 3.53
C THR A 309 -15.94 13.28 2.66
N GLN A 310 -15.48 14.47 3.06
CA GLN A 310 -15.83 15.72 2.38
C GLN A 310 -14.76 16.19 1.39
N THR A 311 -13.53 15.69 1.50
CA THR A 311 -12.41 16.21 0.70
C THR A 311 -11.69 15.08 -0.06
N VAL A 312 -11.15 14.09 0.65
CA VAL A 312 -10.27 13.09 0.02
C VAL A 312 -11.04 12.16 -0.91
N VAL A 313 -12.14 11.59 -0.43
CA VAL A 313 -12.97 10.65 -1.22
C VAL A 313 -13.54 11.30 -2.47
N PRO A 314 -14.20 12.47 -2.41
CA PRO A 314 -14.72 13.14 -3.60
C PRO A 314 -13.65 13.44 -4.65
N PHE A 315 -12.47 13.91 -4.24
CA PHE A 315 -11.35 14.18 -5.14
C PHE A 315 -10.98 12.95 -5.97
N TYR A 316 -10.72 11.80 -5.32
CA TYR A 316 -10.30 10.59 -6.04
C TYR A 316 -11.43 9.96 -6.86
N GLN A 317 -12.67 10.08 -6.43
CA GLN A 317 -13.83 9.63 -7.23
C GLN A 317 -13.97 10.44 -8.52
N GLU A 318 -13.78 11.74 -8.46
CA GLU A 318 -13.82 12.62 -9.64
C GLU A 318 -12.65 12.34 -10.58
N HIS A 319 -11.43 12.26 -10.05
CA HIS A 319 -10.22 11.99 -10.84
C HIS A 319 -10.27 10.60 -11.50
N ARG A 320 -10.83 9.60 -10.84
CA ARG A 320 -11.05 8.27 -11.44
C ARG A 320 -12.02 8.36 -12.60
N ARG A 321 -13.18 9.00 -12.39
CA ARG A 321 -14.20 9.15 -13.45
C ARG A 321 -13.64 9.91 -14.64
N LEU A 322 -12.89 10.99 -14.39
CA LEU A 322 -12.24 11.75 -15.44
C LEU A 322 -11.22 10.90 -16.21
N ALA A 323 -10.34 10.20 -15.50
CA ALA A 323 -9.31 9.37 -16.13
C ALA A 323 -9.90 8.24 -16.98
N GLU A 324 -10.89 7.52 -16.46
CA GLU A 324 -11.59 6.44 -17.18
C GLU A 324 -12.24 6.96 -18.46
N LYS A 325 -12.97 8.08 -18.37
CA LYS A 325 -13.56 8.75 -19.53
C LYS A 325 -12.52 9.14 -20.57
N LEU A 326 -11.44 9.81 -20.15
CA LEU A 326 -10.37 10.24 -21.05
C LEU A 326 -9.70 9.04 -21.74
N PHE A 327 -9.42 7.97 -21.02
CA PHE A 327 -8.83 6.78 -21.62
C PHE A 327 -9.75 6.14 -22.67
N GLU A 328 -11.03 6.05 -22.39
CA GLU A 328 -12.02 5.53 -23.35
C GLU A 328 -12.15 6.42 -24.60
N GLU A 329 -11.99 7.74 -24.46
CA GLU A 329 -12.08 8.69 -25.59
C GLU A 329 -10.81 8.72 -26.47
N VAL A 330 -9.61 8.54 -25.89
CA VAL A 330 -8.36 8.82 -26.62
C VAL A 330 -7.54 7.57 -26.99
N LEU A 331 -7.73 6.45 -26.25
CA LEU A 331 -7.00 5.21 -26.56
C LEU A 331 -7.52 4.61 -27.88
N PRO A 332 -6.62 4.28 -28.82
CA PRO A 332 -7.05 3.78 -30.12
C PRO A 332 -7.62 2.35 -30.00
N GLU A 333 -8.70 2.08 -30.72
CA GLU A 333 -9.31 0.75 -30.81
C GLU A 333 -8.36 -0.32 -31.38
N SER A 334 -7.35 0.11 -32.16
CA SER A 334 -6.32 -0.78 -32.71
C SER A 334 -5.34 -1.33 -31.68
N VAL A 335 -5.31 -0.76 -30.47
CA VAL A 335 -4.49 -1.23 -29.36
C VAL A 335 -5.36 -2.11 -28.46
N PRO A 336 -4.96 -3.35 -28.18
CA PRO A 336 -5.74 -4.25 -27.31
C PRO A 336 -5.54 -3.91 -25.83
N TRP A 337 -5.94 -2.72 -25.41
CA TRP A 337 -5.81 -2.25 -24.04
C TRP A 337 -6.96 -2.72 -23.14
N ARG A 338 -6.66 -2.97 -21.89
CA ARG A 338 -7.61 -3.29 -20.84
C ARG A 338 -7.26 -2.54 -19.56
N LEU A 339 -8.26 -1.92 -18.94
CA LEU A 339 -8.17 -1.28 -17.65
C LEU A 339 -8.74 -2.20 -16.58
N HIS A 340 -8.01 -2.39 -15.50
CA HIS A 340 -8.48 -3.19 -14.37
C HIS A 340 -9.74 -2.58 -13.74
N SER A 341 -10.77 -3.39 -13.55
CA SER A 341 -12.00 -3.03 -12.83
C SER A 341 -11.71 -2.97 -11.33
N GLY A 342 -11.02 -1.90 -10.91
CA GLY A 342 -10.68 -1.66 -9.51
C GLY A 342 -11.87 -1.11 -8.73
N ASP A 343 -11.94 -1.48 -7.45
CA ASP A 343 -13.00 -0.99 -6.54
C ASP A 343 -12.67 0.39 -5.97
N GLY A 344 -11.39 0.82 -6.07
CA GLY A 344 -10.95 2.10 -5.54
C GLY A 344 -9.45 2.35 -5.66
N GLY A 345 -8.88 3.06 -4.67
CA GLY A 345 -7.48 3.43 -4.63
C GLY A 345 -7.13 4.62 -5.53
N MET A 346 -5.83 4.92 -5.61
CA MET A 346 -5.28 6.11 -6.23
C MET A 346 -4.71 5.88 -7.62
N PHE A 347 -4.98 4.71 -8.25
CA PHE A 347 -4.30 4.31 -9.47
C PHE A 347 -5.25 3.69 -10.48
N CYS A 348 -4.89 3.85 -11.76
CA CYS A 348 -5.37 3.04 -12.88
C CYS A 348 -4.30 2.00 -13.23
N TRP A 349 -4.71 0.78 -13.45
CA TRP A 349 -3.85 -0.34 -13.81
C TRP A 349 -4.23 -0.89 -15.16
N PHE A 350 -3.27 -0.88 -16.10
CA PHE A 350 -3.48 -1.27 -17.49
C PHE A 350 -2.79 -2.59 -17.81
N TRP A 351 -3.41 -3.34 -18.69
CA TRP A 351 -2.86 -4.48 -19.39
C TRP A 351 -3.02 -4.26 -20.89
N ILE A 352 -1.93 -4.39 -21.64
CA ILE A 352 -1.92 -4.42 -23.11
C ILE A 352 -1.80 -5.89 -23.52
N ASP A 353 -2.86 -6.42 -24.14
CA ASP A 353 -3.01 -7.82 -24.51
C ASP A 353 -2.33 -8.09 -25.86
N ASP A 354 -1.03 -7.78 -25.95
CA ASP A 354 -0.17 -7.97 -27.14
C ASP A 354 1.20 -8.48 -26.66
N ASP A 355 1.59 -9.66 -27.13
CA ASP A 355 2.86 -10.30 -26.78
C ASP A 355 4.12 -9.48 -27.19
N ARG A 356 3.96 -8.51 -28.10
CA ARG A 356 5.04 -7.61 -28.53
C ARG A 356 5.19 -6.39 -27.61
N PHE A 357 4.26 -6.17 -26.71
CA PHE A 357 4.30 -5.04 -25.82
C PHE A 357 5.35 -5.26 -24.71
N ASP A 358 6.08 -4.20 -24.37
CA ASP A 358 7.02 -4.17 -23.24
C ASP A 358 6.84 -2.86 -22.45
N ASP A 359 6.56 -2.99 -21.17
CA ASP A 359 6.29 -1.89 -20.26
C ASP A 359 7.47 -0.94 -20.05
N THR A 360 8.71 -1.45 -20.14
CA THR A 360 9.92 -0.63 -20.07
C THR A 360 10.12 0.18 -21.38
N ALA A 361 9.83 -0.42 -22.51
CA ALA A 361 9.89 0.29 -23.79
C ALA A 361 8.88 1.45 -23.82
N LEU A 362 7.67 1.23 -23.28
CA LEU A 362 6.68 2.29 -23.12
C LEU A 362 7.18 3.39 -22.15
N TYR A 363 7.75 3.01 -21.00
CA TYR A 363 8.31 3.96 -20.05
C TYR A 363 9.38 4.85 -20.68
N GLU A 364 10.34 4.28 -21.40
CA GLU A 364 11.41 5.02 -22.07
C GLU A 364 10.90 5.93 -23.21
N ARG A 365 9.84 5.51 -23.92
CA ARG A 365 9.16 6.34 -24.90
C ARG A 365 8.50 7.56 -24.25
N LEU A 366 7.71 7.33 -23.23
CA LEU A 366 7.00 8.38 -22.48
C LEU A 366 7.97 9.34 -21.78
N LYS A 367 9.08 8.84 -21.27
CA LYS A 367 10.12 9.67 -20.66
C LYS A 367 10.71 10.70 -21.64
N ARG A 368 10.88 10.33 -22.92
CA ARG A 368 11.28 11.31 -23.97
C ARG A 368 10.24 12.40 -24.17
N ASP A 369 8.96 12.06 -23.96
CA ASP A 369 7.84 13.00 -24.02
C ASP A 369 7.53 13.64 -22.66
N ARG A 370 8.47 13.54 -21.71
CA ARG A 370 8.37 14.09 -20.33
C ARG A 370 7.17 13.59 -19.54
N VAL A 371 6.80 12.34 -19.72
CA VAL A 371 5.75 11.68 -18.95
C VAL A 371 6.34 10.52 -18.16
N PHE A 372 6.02 10.44 -16.89
CA PHE A 372 6.35 9.27 -16.06
C PHE A 372 5.10 8.43 -15.75
N ILE A 373 5.24 7.14 -15.93
CA ILE A 373 4.32 6.08 -15.46
C ILE A 373 5.13 5.10 -14.60
N VAL A 374 4.52 4.03 -14.10
CA VAL A 374 5.28 2.95 -13.47
C VAL A 374 5.11 1.67 -14.28
N PRO A 375 6.21 1.06 -14.80
CA PRO A 375 6.18 -0.23 -15.45
C PRO A 375 5.63 -1.33 -14.56
N GLY A 376 4.82 -2.21 -15.13
CA GLY A 376 4.06 -3.22 -14.40
C GLY A 376 4.92 -4.29 -13.74
N ARG A 377 6.04 -4.64 -14.38
CA ARG A 377 6.97 -5.69 -13.88
C ARG A 377 7.39 -5.52 -12.43
N HIS A 378 7.37 -4.30 -11.91
CA HIS A 378 7.79 -4.00 -10.53
C HIS A 378 6.75 -4.40 -9.47
N PHE A 379 5.53 -4.74 -9.85
CA PHE A 379 4.45 -5.12 -8.93
C PHE A 379 4.26 -6.64 -8.79
N PHE A 380 5.12 -7.44 -9.42
CA PHE A 380 5.07 -8.89 -9.37
C PHE A 380 6.31 -9.45 -8.65
N PRO A 381 6.35 -9.37 -7.30
CA PRO A 381 7.51 -9.84 -6.54
C PRO A 381 7.62 -11.37 -6.60
N ASP A 382 8.82 -11.84 -6.97
CA ASP A 382 9.23 -13.25 -6.97
C ASP A 382 8.16 -14.23 -7.48
N THR A 383 7.34 -13.78 -8.43
CA THR A 383 6.43 -14.66 -9.14
C THR A 383 7.19 -15.49 -10.16
N PRO A 384 6.81 -16.75 -10.39
CA PRO A 384 7.30 -17.52 -11.53
C PRO A 384 7.22 -16.71 -12.82
N ALA A 385 8.09 -16.99 -13.78
CA ALA A 385 8.14 -16.26 -15.05
C ALA A 385 6.73 -16.16 -15.66
N ASN A 386 6.15 -14.97 -15.54
CA ASN A 386 4.82 -14.65 -16.06
C ASN A 386 4.97 -13.51 -17.06
N PRO A 387 4.79 -13.75 -18.37
CA PRO A 387 4.87 -12.72 -19.40
C PRO A 387 3.95 -11.53 -19.13
N HIS A 388 2.78 -11.77 -18.57
CA HIS A 388 1.79 -10.75 -18.24
C HIS A 388 2.37 -9.56 -17.43
N ARG A 389 3.38 -9.80 -16.57
CA ARG A 389 4.02 -8.73 -15.76
C ARG A 389 4.63 -7.61 -16.60
N THR A 390 5.12 -7.91 -17.80
CA THR A 390 5.75 -6.94 -18.70
C THR A 390 4.75 -6.28 -19.65
N HIS A 391 3.50 -6.72 -19.60
CA HIS A 391 2.40 -6.18 -20.41
C HIS A 391 1.52 -5.20 -19.65
N CYS A 392 1.92 -4.79 -18.46
CA CYS A 392 1.12 -3.92 -17.59
C CYS A 392 1.84 -2.60 -17.27
N PHE A 393 1.07 -1.60 -16.89
CA PHE A 393 1.60 -0.35 -16.33
C PHE A 393 0.59 0.34 -15.41
N ARG A 394 1.11 1.18 -14.51
CA ARG A 394 0.30 1.94 -13.53
C ARG A 394 0.32 3.43 -13.82
N VAL A 395 -0.86 4.07 -13.74
CA VAL A 395 -1.07 5.52 -13.82
C VAL A 395 -1.66 6.03 -12.52
N SER A 396 -1.11 7.11 -11.97
CA SER A 396 -1.58 7.76 -10.74
C SER A 396 -2.72 8.72 -11.01
N LEU A 397 -3.69 8.75 -10.10
CA LEU A 397 -4.82 9.68 -10.07
C LEU A 397 -4.56 10.92 -9.16
N SER A 398 -3.37 11.03 -8.58
CA SER A 398 -3.02 12.12 -7.67
C SER A 398 -2.62 13.45 -8.33
N PRO A 399 -2.14 13.49 -9.59
CA PRO A 399 -1.83 14.76 -10.27
C PRO A 399 -3.06 15.64 -10.47
N THR A 400 -2.82 16.92 -10.80
CA THR A 400 -3.92 17.85 -11.14
C THR A 400 -4.67 17.39 -12.38
N THR A 401 -5.88 17.90 -12.57
CA THR A 401 -6.73 17.61 -13.74
C THR A 401 -6.00 17.90 -15.06
N GLU A 402 -5.26 19.00 -15.14
CA GLU A 402 -4.50 19.41 -16.32
C GLU A 402 -3.37 18.40 -16.62
N THR A 403 -2.58 18.05 -15.59
CA THR A 403 -1.49 17.07 -15.71
C THR A 403 -2.02 15.70 -16.11
N LEU A 404 -3.14 15.29 -15.53
CA LEU A 404 -3.78 14.01 -15.83
C LEU A 404 -4.28 13.97 -17.27
N THR A 405 -4.97 15.02 -17.74
CA THR A 405 -5.53 15.12 -19.09
C THR A 405 -4.42 15.09 -20.15
N GLU A 406 -3.41 15.94 -20.00
CA GLU A 406 -2.29 16.00 -20.96
C GLU A 406 -1.47 14.70 -20.94
N GLY A 407 -1.20 14.14 -19.74
CA GLY A 407 -0.46 12.91 -19.60
C GLY A 407 -1.17 11.71 -20.25
N ILE A 408 -2.49 11.61 -20.09
CA ILE A 408 -3.31 10.57 -20.75
C ILE A 408 -3.25 10.70 -22.27
N ALA A 409 -3.33 11.92 -22.81
CA ALA A 409 -3.21 12.15 -24.25
C ALA A 409 -1.83 11.70 -24.78
N ARG A 410 -0.74 11.97 -24.06
CA ARG A 410 0.60 11.51 -24.44
C ARG A 410 0.76 10.00 -24.32
N ILE A 411 0.16 9.36 -23.30
CA ILE A 411 0.12 7.90 -23.18
C ILE A 411 -0.58 7.30 -24.40
N ALA A 412 -1.74 7.84 -24.81
CA ALA A 412 -2.47 7.36 -25.96
C ALA A 412 -1.65 7.49 -27.26
N ASN A 413 -0.92 8.60 -27.44
CA ASN A 413 -0.03 8.79 -28.58
C ASN A 413 1.15 7.80 -28.57
N ALA A 414 1.72 7.53 -27.40
CA ALA A 414 2.82 6.58 -27.25
C ALA A 414 2.38 5.12 -27.49
N LEU A 415 1.10 4.78 -27.32
CA LEU A 415 0.56 3.45 -27.57
C LEU A 415 0.15 3.23 -29.04
N ARG A 416 0.10 4.27 -29.85
CA ARG A 416 -0.17 4.12 -31.29
C ARG A 416 0.99 3.39 -31.98
N PRO A 417 0.67 2.51 -32.95
CA PRO A 417 1.68 1.76 -33.70
C PRO A 417 2.72 2.63 -34.40
#